data_d1a0325897b5ae4e43f94f738969492a
#
_entry.id   d1a0325897b5ae4e43f94f738969492a
#
_cell.length_a   1.000
_cell.length_b   1.000
_cell.length_c   1.000
_cell.angle_alpha   90.00
_cell.angle_beta   90.00
_cell.angle_gamma   90.00
#
_symmetry.space_group_name_H-M   'P 1'
#
loop_
_entity.id
_entity.type
_entity.pdbx_description
1 polymer ?
#
loop_
_entity_poly.entity_id
_entity_poly.type
_entity_poly.pdbx_seq_one_letter_code
_entity_poly.pdbx_strand_id
1 'polypeptide(L)'
;SIILKLRRFPLMQLSTMDDVAGVRIVLPENSEVSHLVNVLKEKKSKHELIKLSNYTDHPKDDGYRSIHLVYRANKSPSIQIEIQLRSLLQHYWATGVEVFGTLEKTSFKTGEGSEDWRIFFKLLSSRFAIKEGTPVLEEHEKYSISQLNTSLVAMIRKLNIIEQLSAYTSIYTSNWREKRAIGRS
;
A
#
# COMPACT_ATOMS: atom_id res chain seq x y z
N SER A 1 -5.46 12.45 2.21
CA SER A 1 -6.34 13.59 1.88
C SER A 1 -5.48 14.77 1.39
N ILE A 2 -5.93 15.45 0.35
CA ILE A 2 -5.28 16.65 -0.24
C ILE A 2 -5.01 17.70 0.85
N ILE A 3 -6.00 17.96 1.71
CA ILE A 3 -5.89 18.95 2.81
C ILE A 3 -4.72 18.61 3.75
N LEU A 4 -4.55 17.34 4.11
CA LEU A 4 -3.45 16.91 4.99
C LEU A 4 -2.09 17.09 4.31
N LYS A 5 -1.99 16.82 3.00
CA LYS A 5 -0.76 17.07 2.23
C LYS A 5 -0.40 18.56 2.17
N LEU A 6 -1.37 19.42 1.86
CA LEU A 6 -1.16 20.87 1.81
C LEU A 6 -0.77 21.45 3.18
N ARG A 7 -1.33 20.91 4.28
CA ARG A 7 -0.92 21.28 5.65
C ARG A 7 0.52 20.85 5.96
N ARG A 8 0.92 19.65 5.51
CA ARG A 8 2.28 19.11 5.75
C ARG A 8 3.34 19.76 4.87
N PHE A 9 2.95 20.19 3.67
CA PHE A 9 3.84 20.83 2.68
C PHE A 9 3.24 22.15 2.20
N PRO A 10 3.38 23.25 2.99
CA PRO A 10 2.73 24.54 2.71
C PRO A 10 3.09 25.19 1.36
N LEU A 11 4.25 24.82 0.80
CA LEU A 11 4.70 25.34 -0.51
C LEU A 11 4.21 24.47 -1.69
N MET A 12 3.52 23.36 -1.42
CA MET A 12 3.01 22.48 -2.47
C MET A 12 1.78 23.10 -3.13
N GLN A 13 1.80 23.18 -4.45
CA GLN A 13 0.65 23.65 -5.25
C GLN A 13 -0.21 22.47 -5.70
N LEU A 14 -1.52 22.68 -5.80
CA LEU A 14 -2.46 21.65 -6.27
C LEU A 14 -2.11 21.17 -7.70
N SER A 15 -1.62 22.08 -8.53
CA SER A 15 -1.19 21.82 -9.92
C SER A 15 0.04 20.91 -10.05
N THR A 16 0.83 20.78 -8.97
CA THR A 16 2.03 19.93 -8.92
C THR A 16 1.82 18.63 -8.15
N MET A 17 0.59 18.36 -7.70
CA MET A 17 0.28 17.12 -7.01
C MET A 17 0.04 15.98 -8.01
N ASP A 18 0.85 14.93 -7.93
CA ASP A 18 0.76 13.74 -8.80
C ASP A 18 -0.56 12.94 -8.60
N ASP A 19 -1.19 13.08 -7.42
CA ASP A 19 -2.31 12.23 -6.95
C ASP A 19 -3.65 12.98 -6.75
N VAL A 20 -3.85 14.10 -7.43
CA VAL A 20 -5.16 14.79 -7.44
C VAL A 20 -6.23 13.94 -8.12
N ALA A 21 -5.87 13.26 -9.20
CA ALA A 21 -6.69 12.25 -9.85
C ALA A 21 -5.90 10.94 -9.89
N GLY A 22 -6.49 9.85 -9.41
CA GLY A 22 -5.77 8.59 -9.34
C GLY A 22 -6.69 7.38 -9.43
N VAL A 23 -6.14 6.31 -10.00
CA VAL A 23 -6.76 4.98 -10.09
C VAL A 23 -5.83 3.97 -9.44
N ARG A 24 -6.42 3.03 -8.69
CA ARG A 24 -5.69 1.87 -8.19
C ARG A 24 -6.22 0.61 -8.84
N ILE A 25 -5.30 -0.18 -9.38
CA ILE A 25 -5.58 -1.48 -9.98
C ILE A 25 -4.86 -2.52 -9.12
N VAL A 26 -5.62 -3.53 -8.68
CA VAL A 26 -5.09 -4.67 -7.91
C VAL A 26 -5.24 -5.91 -8.77
N LEU A 27 -4.15 -6.61 -9.00
CA LEU A 27 -4.08 -7.83 -9.78
C LEU A 27 -3.71 -9.02 -8.88
N PRO A 28 -4.11 -10.25 -9.22
CA PRO A 28 -3.84 -11.42 -8.39
C PRO A 28 -2.35 -11.61 -8.08
N GLU A 29 -1.49 -11.47 -9.08
CA GLU A 29 -0.06 -11.76 -8.98
C GLU A 29 0.82 -10.61 -9.49
N ASN A 30 2.08 -10.58 -9.01
CA ASN A 30 3.06 -9.58 -9.44
C ASN A 30 3.47 -9.73 -10.92
N SER A 31 3.42 -10.93 -11.48
CA SER A 31 3.62 -11.20 -12.91
C SER A 31 2.63 -10.45 -13.79
N GLU A 32 1.35 -10.41 -13.40
CA GLU A 32 0.29 -9.68 -14.10
C GLU A 32 0.46 -8.17 -13.95
N VAL A 33 0.94 -7.70 -12.78
CA VAL A 33 1.29 -6.29 -12.58
C VAL A 33 2.39 -5.89 -13.56
N SER A 34 3.46 -6.67 -13.65
CA SER A 34 4.58 -6.41 -14.55
C SER A 34 4.14 -6.43 -16.02
N HIS A 35 3.28 -7.38 -16.39
CA HIS A 35 2.72 -7.45 -17.76
C HIS A 35 1.91 -6.17 -18.08
N LEU A 36 1.00 -5.76 -17.17
CA LEU A 36 0.18 -4.56 -17.39
C LEU A 36 1.03 -3.29 -17.49
N VAL A 37 2.10 -3.17 -16.68
CA VAL A 37 3.04 -2.05 -16.77
C VAL A 37 3.66 -1.97 -18.15
N ASN A 38 4.11 -3.09 -18.71
CA ASN A 38 4.71 -3.13 -20.04
C ASN A 38 3.69 -2.73 -21.12
N VAL A 39 2.47 -3.25 -21.06
CA VAL A 39 1.38 -2.85 -21.96
C VAL A 39 1.12 -1.35 -21.90
N LEU A 40 1.06 -0.77 -20.69
CA LEU A 40 0.81 0.66 -20.51
C LEU A 40 1.97 1.53 -21.00
N LYS A 41 3.22 1.07 -20.90
CA LYS A 41 4.41 1.77 -21.41
C LYS A 41 4.48 1.75 -22.94
N GLU A 42 4.14 0.64 -23.56
CA GLU A 42 4.22 0.46 -25.01
C GLU A 42 3.04 1.09 -25.77
N LYS A 43 1.89 1.22 -25.09
CA LYS A 43 0.68 1.75 -25.71
C LYS A 43 0.86 3.21 -26.09
N LYS A 44 0.68 3.52 -27.38
CA LYS A 44 0.57 4.90 -27.85
C LYS A 44 -0.67 5.54 -27.21
N SER A 45 -0.46 6.38 -26.22
CA SER A 45 -1.51 7.12 -25.52
C SER A 45 -1.55 8.56 -25.99
N LYS A 46 -2.73 9.20 -25.92
CA LYS A 46 -2.86 10.66 -26.07
C LYS A 46 -2.25 11.41 -24.87
N HIS A 47 -1.92 10.69 -23.79
CA HIS A 47 -1.35 11.21 -22.56
C HIS A 47 0.12 10.83 -22.46
N GLU A 48 0.93 11.73 -21.93
CA GLU A 48 2.37 11.56 -21.75
C GLU A 48 2.64 10.85 -20.43
N LEU A 49 3.38 9.74 -20.42
CA LEU A 49 3.92 9.13 -19.20
C LEU A 49 5.11 9.98 -18.73
N ILE A 50 4.92 10.73 -17.65
CA ILE A 50 5.94 11.66 -17.12
C ILE A 50 6.77 11.09 -15.98
N LYS A 51 6.25 10.03 -15.30
CA LYS A 51 6.96 9.41 -14.17
C LYS A 51 6.57 7.96 -14.02
N LEU A 52 7.55 7.12 -13.75
CA LEU A 52 7.39 5.73 -13.35
C LEU A 52 8.20 5.51 -12.07
N SER A 53 7.55 5.03 -11.01
CA SER A 53 8.20 4.64 -9.76
C SER A 53 7.91 3.17 -9.49
N ASN A 54 8.94 2.35 -9.50
CA ASN A 54 8.83 0.92 -9.24
C ASN A 54 9.26 0.59 -7.81
N TYR A 55 8.32 0.67 -6.87
CA TYR A 55 8.54 0.28 -5.47
C TYR A 55 8.39 -1.23 -5.24
N THR A 56 8.12 -2.03 -6.28
CA THR A 56 8.17 -3.49 -6.18
C THR A 56 9.62 -3.98 -6.18
N ASP A 57 10.45 -3.44 -7.09
CA ASP A 57 11.86 -3.79 -7.20
C ASP A 57 12.74 -2.96 -6.23
N HIS A 58 12.31 -1.74 -5.93
CA HIS A 58 12.97 -0.81 -5.00
C HIS A 58 11.98 -0.39 -3.91
N PRO A 59 11.71 -1.27 -2.92
CA PRO A 59 10.75 -0.99 -1.87
C PRO A 59 11.17 0.22 -1.03
N LYS A 60 10.17 0.92 -0.47
CA LYS A 60 10.47 1.99 0.47
C LYS A 60 10.95 1.42 1.80
N ASP A 61 11.65 2.24 2.59
CA ASP A 61 12.21 1.84 3.89
C ASP A 61 11.17 1.33 4.89
N ASP A 62 9.90 1.73 4.74
CA ASP A 62 8.78 1.25 5.55
C ASP A 62 8.22 -0.11 5.08
N GLY A 63 8.69 -0.63 3.94
CA GLY A 63 8.22 -1.86 3.32
C GLY A 63 7.12 -1.66 2.28
N TYR A 64 6.75 -0.42 1.95
CA TYR A 64 5.73 -0.16 0.93
C TYR A 64 6.16 -0.63 -0.45
N ARG A 65 5.24 -1.30 -1.17
CA ARG A 65 5.42 -1.80 -2.54
C ARG A 65 4.24 -1.44 -3.42
N SER A 66 4.52 -1.00 -4.62
CA SER A 66 3.56 -0.70 -5.69
C SER A 66 4.32 -0.20 -6.91
N ILE A 67 3.72 -0.24 -8.09
CA ILE A 67 4.24 0.49 -9.26
C ILE A 67 3.32 1.68 -9.51
N HIS A 68 3.91 2.87 -9.61
CA HIS A 68 3.19 4.12 -9.88
C HIS A 68 3.56 4.65 -11.25
N LEU A 69 2.55 4.92 -12.05
CA LEU A 69 2.65 5.57 -13.35
C LEU A 69 1.93 6.90 -13.26
N VAL A 70 2.61 8.00 -13.55
CA VAL A 70 1.98 9.32 -13.59
C VAL A 70 1.92 9.78 -15.04
N TYR A 71 0.70 10.02 -15.50
CA TYR A 71 0.42 10.53 -16.82
C TYR A 71 0.01 12.00 -16.76
N ARG A 72 0.52 12.78 -17.71
CA ARG A 72 0.05 14.15 -17.97
C ARG A 72 -1.04 14.11 -19.03
N ALA A 73 -2.24 14.58 -18.69
CA ALA A 73 -3.32 14.71 -19.64
C ALA A 73 -2.99 15.80 -20.68
N ASN A 74 -3.12 15.47 -21.95
CA ASN A 74 -2.89 16.42 -23.04
C ASN A 74 -4.12 17.33 -23.24
N LYS A 75 -4.45 18.11 -22.19
CA LYS A 75 -5.55 19.09 -22.16
C LYS A 75 -5.09 20.33 -21.36
N SER A 76 -5.73 21.46 -21.60
CA SER A 76 -5.52 22.68 -20.81
C SER A 76 -6.73 22.88 -19.86
N PRO A 77 -6.56 23.06 -18.54
CA PRO A 77 -5.30 22.97 -17.82
C PRO A 77 -4.75 21.53 -17.78
N SER A 78 -3.42 21.38 -17.71
CA SER A 78 -2.78 20.08 -17.63
C SER A 78 -3.06 19.43 -16.27
N ILE A 79 -3.62 18.22 -16.28
CA ILE A 79 -3.93 17.43 -15.08
C ILE A 79 -3.01 16.21 -15.05
N GLN A 80 -2.46 15.91 -13.89
CA GLN A 80 -1.72 14.68 -13.66
C GLN A 80 -2.65 13.60 -13.12
N ILE A 81 -2.49 12.38 -13.62
CA ILE A 81 -3.27 11.20 -13.24
C ILE A 81 -2.29 10.13 -12.79
N GLU A 82 -2.40 9.70 -11.54
CA GLU A 82 -1.60 8.61 -11.00
C GLU A 82 -2.35 7.27 -11.19
N ILE A 83 -1.67 6.28 -11.77
CA ILE A 83 -2.11 4.89 -11.82
C ILE A 83 -1.24 4.08 -10.87
N GLN A 84 -1.82 3.55 -9.80
CA GLN A 84 -1.16 2.67 -8.84
C GLN A 84 -1.48 1.22 -9.17
N LEU A 85 -0.46 0.43 -9.47
CA LEU A 85 -0.58 -0.99 -9.75
C LEU A 85 0.00 -1.80 -8.61
N ARG A 86 -0.76 -2.76 -8.10
CA ARG A 86 -0.38 -3.63 -6.98
C ARG A 86 -0.78 -5.06 -7.24
N SER A 87 0.01 -5.99 -6.73
CA SER A 87 -0.45 -7.35 -6.51
C SER A 87 -1.42 -7.41 -5.33
N LEU A 88 -2.12 -8.53 -5.19
CA LEU A 88 -3.03 -8.76 -4.07
C LEU A 88 -2.28 -8.76 -2.72
N LEU A 89 -1.05 -9.30 -2.65
CA LEU A 89 -0.25 -9.28 -1.43
C LEU A 89 0.21 -7.88 -1.06
N GLN A 90 0.64 -7.08 -2.04
CA GLN A 90 1.00 -5.67 -1.84
C GLN A 90 -0.21 -4.84 -1.37
N HIS A 91 -1.40 -5.17 -1.89
CA HIS A 91 -2.64 -4.54 -1.46
C HIS A 91 -3.01 -4.93 -0.03
N TYR A 92 -2.90 -6.20 0.35
CA TYR A 92 -3.14 -6.65 1.74
C TYR A 92 -2.16 -5.99 2.72
N TRP A 93 -0.88 -5.88 2.36
CA TRP A 93 0.08 -5.15 3.17
C TRP A 93 -0.35 -3.71 3.42
N ALA A 94 -0.67 -2.98 2.35
CA ALA A 94 -1.07 -1.57 2.44
C ALA A 94 -2.39 -1.38 3.21
N THR A 95 -3.36 -2.30 3.04
CA THR A 95 -4.61 -2.30 3.80
C THR A 95 -4.36 -2.59 5.28
N GLY A 96 -3.45 -3.53 5.60
CA GLY A 96 -3.04 -3.81 6.97
C GLY A 96 -2.46 -2.57 7.66
N VAL A 97 -1.58 -1.83 7.00
CA VAL A 97 -1.05 -0.56 7.52
C VAL A 97 -2.16 0.44 7.85
N GLU A 98 -3.20 0.54 7.01
CA GLU A 98 -4.34 1.43 7.25
C GLU A 98 -5.24 0.96 8.41
N VAL A 99 -5.55 -0.34 8.44
CA VAL A 99 -6.41 -0.93 9.48
C VAL A 99 -5.75 -0.80 10.85
N PHE A 100 -4.52 -1.27 10.99
CA PHE A 100 -3.81 -1.19 12.27
C PHE A 100 -3.48 0.26 12.65
N GLY A 101 -3.20 1.14 11.69
CA GLY A 101 -3.06 2.56 11.97
C GLY A 101 -4.33 3.17 12.55
N THR A 102 -5.51 2.74 12.09
CA THR A 102 -6.80 3.16 12.64
C THR A 102 -7.03 2.61 14.05
N LEU A 103 -6.72 1.32 14.27
CA LEU A 103 -6.88 0.67 15.57
C LEU A 103 -5.96 1.29 16.64
N GLU A 104 -4.72 1.55 16.28
CA GLU A 104 -3.71 2.17 17.15
C GLU A 104 -3.84 3.71 17.23
N LYS A 105 -4.81 4.31 16.53
CA LYS A 105 -5.01 5.76 16.42
C LYS A 105 -3.74 6.52 16.03
N THR A 106 -2.95 5.93 15.14
CA THR A 106 -1.67 6.47 14.68
C THR A 106 -1.56 6.42 13.15
N SER A 107 -0.66 7.20 12.58
CA SER A 107 -0.42 7.23 11.13
C SER A 107 0.88 6.53 10.75
N PHE A 108 0.85 5.22 10.60
CA PHE A 108 2.03 4.46 10.15
C PHE A 108 2.58 4.94 8.79
N LYS A 109 1.71 5.44 7.91
CA LYS A 109 2.11 6.00 6.60
C LYS A 109 2.98 7.25 6.71
N THR A 110 2.94 7.95 7.84
CA THR A 110 3.74 9.16 8.09
C THR A 110 4.95 8.91 8.95
N GLY A 111 5.26 7.62 9.25
CA GLY A 111 6.38 7.22 10.10
C GLY A 111 6.09 7.33 11.60
N GLU A 112 4.84 7.61 11.97
CA GLU A 112 4.37 7.55 13.35
C GLU A 112 4.14 6.10 13.79
N GLY A 113 4.04 5.86 15.09
CA GLY A 113 3.82 4.55 15.66
C GLY A 113 5.07 3.95 16.31
N SER A 114 4.85 2.84 17.06
CA SER A 114 5.95 2.18 17.76
C SER A 114 6.90 1.47 16.80
N GLU A 115 8.14 1.28 17.23
CA GLU A 115 9.17 0.53 16.49
C GLU A 115 8.69 -0.89 16.17
N ASP A 116 7.95 -1.53 17.09
CA ASP A 116 7.44 -2.89 16.90
C ASP A 116 6.52 -3.01 15.70
N TRP A 117 5.64 -2.04 15.47
CA TRP A 117 4.79 -2.00 14.28
C TRP A 117 5.60 -1.81 13.00
N ARG A 118 6.64 -0.96 13.03
CA ARG A 118 7.54 -0.78 11.88
C ARG A 118 8.26 -2.07 11.54
N ILE A 119 8.83 -2.75 12.54
CA ILE A 119 9.48 -4.06 12.37
C ILE A 119 8.50 -5.08 11.79
N PHE A 120 7.28 -5.16 12.33
CA PHE A 120 6.25 -6.08 11.83
C PHE A 120 5.95 -5.87 10.35
N PHE A 121 5.67 -4.62 9.93
CA PHE A 121 5.34 -4.34 8.53
C PHE A 121 6.52 -4.56 7.58
N LYS A 122 7.74 -4.28 8.00
CA LYS A 122 8.95 -4.59 7.23
C LYS A 122 9.14 -6.09 7.04
N LEU A 123 9.01 -6.87 8.09
CA LEU A 123 9.07 -8.35 8.03
C LEU A 123 7.98 -8.92 7.11
N LEU A 124 6.75 -8.43 7.26
CA LEU A 124 5.62 -8.85 6.43
C LEU A 124 5.84 -8.51 4.95
N SER A 125 6.35 -7.30 4.65
CA SER A 125 6.72 -6.90 3.30
C SER A 125 7.76 -7.83 2.68
N SER A 126 8.84 -8.14 3.39
CA SER A 126 9.88 -9.05 2.91
C SER A 126 9.36 -10.49 2.75
N ARG A 127 8.48 -10.94 3.65
CA ARG A 127 7.86 -12.27 3.52
C ARG A 127 6.96 -12.37 2.28
N PHE A 128 6.21 -11.32 1.96
CA PHE A 128 5.41 -11.25 0.73
C PHE A 128 6.29 -11.15 -0.51
N ALA A 129 7.37 -10.38 -0.46
CA ALA A 129 8.34 -10.29 -1.54
C ALA A 129 8.92 -11.65 -1.95
N ILE A 130 9.31 -12.46 -0.98
CA ILE A 130 9.79 -13.85 -1.25
C ILE A 130 8.72 -14.66 -1.98
N LYS A 131 7.45 -14.55 -1.57
CA LYS A 131 6.36 -15.28 -2.23
C LYS A 131 6.11 -14.81 -3.67
N GLU A 132 6.38 -13.54 -3.96
CA GLU A 132 6.20 -12.93 -5.29
C GLU A 132 7.47 -13.00 -6.16
N GLY A 133 8.59 -13.51 -5.63
CA GLY A 133 9.87 -13.53 -6.35
C GLY A 133 10.45 -12.15 -6.59
N THR A 134 10.18 -11.19 -5.68
CA THR A 134 10.69 -9.81 -5.74
C THR A 134 11.76 -9.57 -4.67
N PRO A 135 12.61 -8.54 -4.79
CA PRO A 135 13.65 -8.24 -3.80
C PRO A 135 13.06 -8.00 -2.41
N VAL A 136 13.69 -8.57 -1.38
CA VAL A 136 13.38 -8.24 0.02
C VAL A 136 13.94 -6.86 0.39
N LEU A 137 13.62 -6.36 1.58
CA LEU A 137 14.29 -5.17 2.12
C LEU A 137 15.76 -5.48 2.40
N GLU A 138 16.66 -4.50 2.19
CA GLU A 138 18.12 -4.63 2.35
C GLU A 138 18.48 -5.22 3.73
N GLU A 139 17.83 -4.75 4.78
CA GLU A 139 18.06 -5.26 6.16
C GLU A 139 17.68 -6.74 6.34
N HIS A 140 16.92 -7.33 5.42
CA HIS A 140 16.50 -8.74 5.45
C HIS A 140 17.18 -9.64 4.41
N GLU A 141 18.08 -9.12 3.60
CA GLU A 141 18.76 -9.90 2.55
C GLU A 141 19.53 -11.12 3.09
N LYS A 142 20.07 -10.99 4.31
CA LYS A 142 20.81 -12.07 4.97
C LYS A 142 19.94 -13.04 5.76
N TYR A 143 18.64 -12.80 5.83
CA TYR A 143 17.72 -13.67 6.57
C TYR A 143 17.32 -14.87 5.72
N SER A 144 17.42 -16.06 6.29
CA SER A 144 16.74 -17.22 5.72
C SER A 144 15.21 -17.07 5.85
N ILE A 145 14.48 -17.80 5.01
CA ILE A 145 13.01 -17.85 5.09
C ILE A 145 12.56 -18.28 6.49
N SER A 146 13.27 -19.22 7.12
CA SER A 146 12.96 -19.67 8.49
C SER A 146 13.12 -18.55 9.52
N GLN A 147 14.20 -17.77 9.43
CA GLN A 147 14.43 -16.63 10.32
C GLN A 147 13.36 -15.56 10.16
N LEU A 148 13.00 -15.21 8.92
CA LEU A 148 11.91 -14.27 8.65
C LEU A 148 10.57 -14.76 9.23
N ASN A 149 10.23 -16.03 9.03
CA ASN A 149 9.01 -16.60 9.57
C ASN A 149 8.99 -16.59 11.10
N THR A 150 10.11 -16.97 11.74
CA THR A 150 10.23 -16.96 13.21
C THR A 150 10.07 -15.56 13.77
N SER A 151 10.76 -14.57 13.17
CA SER A 151 10.65 -13.16 13.58
C SER A 151 9.24 -12.62 13.38
N LEU A 152 8.60 -12.93 12.24
CA LEU A 152 7.22 -12.51 11.96
C LEU A 152 6.23 -13.10 12.96
N VAL A 153 6.33 -14.40 13.28
CA VAL A 153 5.48 -15.05 14.29
C VAL A 153 5.68 -14.44 15.67
N ALA A 154 6.91 -14.12 16.05
CA ALA A 154 7.20 -13.43 17.32
C ALA A 154 6.51 -12.07 17.38
N MET A 155 6.55 -11.28 16.30
CA MET A 155 5.88 -9.97 16.22
C MET A 155 4.35 -10.10 16.20
N ILE A 156 3.78 -11.09 15.51
CA ILE A 156 2.33 -11.37 15.53
C ILE A 156 1.84 -11.61 16.96
N ARG A 157 2.60 -12.39 17.75
CA ARG A 157 2.27 -12.65 19.17
C ARG A 157 2.45 -11.40 20.03
N LYS A 158 3.59 -10.71 19.88
CA LYS A 158 3.91 -9.51 20.68
C LYS A 158 2.87 -8.40 20.50
N LEU A 159 2.39 -8.21 19.27
CA LEU A 159 1.41 -7.19 18.91
C LEU A 159 -0.05 -7.66 19.02
N ASN A 160 -0.30 -8.89 19.48
CA ASN A 160 -1.65 -9.48 19.55
C ASN A 160 -2.46 -9.32 18.24
N ILE A 161 -1.80 -9.53 17.09
CA ILE A 161 -2.39 -9.28 15.76
C ILE A 161 -3.68 -10.06 15.55
N ILE A 162 -3.70 -11.35 15.95
CA ILE A 162 -4.85 -12.23 15.72
C ILE A 162 -6.06 -11.76 16.54
N GLU A 163 -5.84 -11.40 17.79
CA GLU A 163 -6.87 -10.90 18.72
C GLU A 163 -7.44 -9.58 18.21
N GLN A 164 -6.58 -8.66 17.77
CA GLN A 164 -7.00 -7.38 17.21
C GLN A 164 -7.85 -7.56 15.93
N LEU A 165 -7.43 -8.43 15.01
CA LEU A 165 -8.18 -8.72 13.79
C LEU A 165 -9.52 -9.41 14.10
N SER A 166 -9.55 -10.33 15.06
CA SER A 166 -10.77 -11.00 15.48
C SER A 166 -11.78 -10.02 16.08
N ALA A 167 -11.33 -9.12 16.94
CA ALA A 167 -12.15 -8.08 17.52
C ALA A 167 -12.70 -7.13 16.45
N TYR A 168 -11.85 -6.67 15.53
CA TYR A 168 -12.25 -5.81 14.43
C TYR A 168 -13.30 -6.48 13.53
N THR A 169 -13.10 -7.74 13.16
CA THR A 169 -14.04 -8.51 12.34
C THR A 169 -15.39 -8.68 13.02
N SER A 170 -15.40 -8.94 14.32
CA SER A 170 -16.63 -9.07 15.11
C SER A 170 -17.45 -7.79 15.13
N ILE A 171 -16.81 -6.64 15.36
CA ILE A 171 -17.45 -5.33 15.35
C ILE A 171 -17.99 -4.99 13.96
N TYR A 172 -17.22 -5.27 12.90
CA TYR A 172 -17.64 -5.00 11.54
C TYR A 172 -18.86 -5.83 11.13
N THR A 173 -18.88 -7.11 11.47
CA THR A 173 -19.98 -8.02 11.14
C THR A 173 -21.25 -7.72 11.93
N SER A 174 -21.17 -7.31 13.20
CA SER A 174 -22.34 -6.88 13.98
C SER A 174 -22.96 -5.61 13.42
N ASN A 175 -22.17 -4.58 13.16
CA ASN A 175 -22.64 -3.32 12.56
C ASN A 175 -23.27 -3.51 11.18
N TRP A 176 -22.76 -4.46 10.38
CA TRP A 176 -23.32 -4.76 9.06
C TRP A 176 -24.67 -5.47 9.15
N ARG A 177 -24.84 -6.36 10.15
CA ARG A 177 -26.12 -7.02 10.42
C ARG A 177 -27.20 -6.05 10.89
N GLU A 178 -26.86 -5.13 11.79
CA GLU A 178 -27.76 -4.07 12.26
C GLU A 178 -28.22 -3.15 11.14
N LYS A 179 -27.31 -2.67 10.29
CA LYS A 179 -27.66 -1.84 9.12
C LYS A 179 -28.60 -2.55 8.13
N ARG A 180 -28.45 -3.86 7.94
CA ARG A 180 -29.36 -4.67 7.10
C ARG A 180 -30.73 -4.88 7.74
N ALA A 181 -30.83 -4.94 9.05
CA ALA A 181 -32.10 -5.06 9.76
C ALA A 181 -32.93 -3.77 9.65
N ILE A 182 -32.29 -2.60 9.78
CA ILE A 182 -32.93 -1.27 9.67
C ILE A 182 -33.36 -0.95 8.23
N GLY A 183 -32.63 -1.42 7.22
CA GLY A 183 -32.98 -1.17 5.81
C GLY A 183 -34.08 -2.09 5.24
N ARG A 184 -34.69 -2.95 6.05
CA ARG A 184 -35.82 -3.84 5.69
C ARG A 184 -37.12 -3.48 6.38
N SER A 185 -37.16 -2.43 7.20
CA SER A 185 -38.34 -1.78 7.77
C SER A 185 -38.62 -0.52 6.94
#